data_e1a79d4b212ea96e619c4bc744f85096
#
_entry.id   e1a79d4b212ea96e619c4bc744f85096
#
_cell.length_a   1.000
_cell.length_b   1.000
_cell.length_c   1.000
_cell.angle_alpha   90.00
_cell.angle_beta   90.00
_cell.angle_gamma   90.00
#
_symmetry.space_group_name_H-M   'P 1'
#
loop_
_entity.id
_entity.type
_entity.pdbx_description
1 polymer ?
#
loop_
_entity_poly.entity_id
_entity_poly.type
_entity_poly.pdbx_seq_one_letter_code
_entity_poly.pdbx_strand_id
1 'polypeptide(L)'
;MKTNSLDFDAQALRERILDLAMRGKLVPQDPNDEPASVLLDKIKAEKAELIKEKKIKKTKSLPPITDDEKPFDIPDSWEWVRLGDVGTITSGGTPKTSEKSYWEEGKIPWITPAVMSASQNDIVFNNKDVKYINNLGLEKSSAHLIQKDSLVVSSRAPIGYVNIVPFEYTTNQGCKSVSLYDDTNKQFIYFAIKNAVPEMNRRASGTTFKEISGTKFGQTIVPLSPLSEQSRIAAKIAQLFALLRKVESSTQQYAKLQTLLKSKVLDLAVRGKLVKQDPNDEPAGELLKKIKAEKAELIKEKKIKKSKPLPPITDDEKPFDIPDSWEWARLGDLVSPVEYAMADGPFGSNLKKADYTNQPEVRIVQLSNIGENGWKDDNVKYTTFDHLKLIRRSEVFPGNIVIAKMMPAGRAILIPNKDKKYVLSSDAVKFIPTDLLNKQFLLNAINSNVYRDQVNKKLQGTTRPRTSLKKLKNFVLPIPPIQEQKRILSKLSMLKQDLI
;
A
#
# COMPACT_ATOMS: atom_id res chain seq x y z
N MET A 1 12.55 -4.64 25.42
CA MET A 1 12.22 -3.58 24.47
C MET A 1 11.38 -4.19 23.33
N LYS A 2 10.09 -3.90 23.27
CA LYS A 2 9.25 -4.29 22.14
C LYS A 2 9.46 -3.30 21.01
N THR A 3 10.31 -3.63 20.05
CA THR A 3 10.60 -2.79 18.86
C THR A 3 9.98 -3.43 17.63
N ASN A 4 8.66 -3.58 17.61
CA ASN A 4 8.06 -4.42 16.59
C ASN A 4 6.91 -3.83 15.80
N SER A 5 6.81 -2.54 15.76
CA SER A 5 6.33 -1.80 14.61
C SER A 5 7.24 -0.58 14.48
N LEU A 6 8.11 -0.60 13.52
CA LEU A 6 8.65 0.62 12.97
C LEU A 6 7.48 1.32 12.27
N ASP A 7 6.59 1.95 13.04
CA ASP A 7 5.66 2.96 12.56
C ASP A 7 6.50 4.19 12.19
N PHE A 8 7.24 4.01 11.09
CA PHE A 8 8.12 5.02 10.54
C PHE A 8 7.34 5.83 9.53
N ASP A 9 6.82 6.97 9.99
CA ASP A 9 6.16 7.93 9.11
C ASP A 9 7.21 8.82 8.41
N ALA A 10 7.69 8.33 7.28
CA ALA A 10 8.66 9.06 6.46
C ALA A 10 8.08 10.35 5.89
N GLN A 11 6.76 10.41 5.65
CA GLN A 11 6.12 11.61 5.12
C GLN A 11 6.10 12.72 6.17
N ALA A 12 5.70 12.42 7.40
CA ALA A 12 5.73 13.38 8.50
C ALA A 12 7.15 13.92 8.77
N LEU A 13 8.16 13.04 8.64
CA LEU A 13 9.56 13.48 8.76
C LEU A 13 10.01 14.40 7.62
N ARG A 14 9.60 14.12 6.36
CA ARG A 14 9.87 15.04 5.25
C ARG A 14 9.24 16.40 5.48
N GLU A 15 8.00 16.45 5.89
CA GLU A 15 7.29 17.69 6.20
C GLU A 15 7.99 18.45 7.33
N ARG A 16 8.43 17.75 8.39
CA ARG A 16 9.15 18.37 9.50
C ARG A 16 10.53 18.93 9.09
N ILE A 17 11.26 18.22 8.22
CA ILE A 17 12.54 18.70 7.67
C ILE A 17 12.31 19.98 6.85
N LEU A 18 11.29 20.02 6.02
CA LEU A 18 10.95 21.20 5.22
C LEU A 18 10.52 22.38 6.12
N ASP A 19 9.69 22.14 7.13
CA ASP A 19 9.30 23.17 8.10
C ASP A 19 10.51 23.77 8.82
N LEU A 20 11.43 22.93 9.33
CA LEU A 20 12.66 23.40 9.97
C LEU A 20 13.56 24.18 9.00
N ALA A 21 13.65 23.72 7.75
CA ALA A 21 14.43 24.40 6.72
C ALA A 21 13.89 25.81 6.42
N MET A 22 12.59 25.92 6.25
CA MET A 22 11.93 27.19 5.90
C MET A 22 11.87 28.17 7.08
N ARG A 23 12.09 27.71 8.31
CA ARG A 23 12.23 28.54 9.52
C ARG A 23 13.69 28.93 9.83
N GLY A 24 14.65 28.60 8.96
CA GLY A 24 16.08 28.83 9.23
C GLY A 24 16.65 28.00 10.40
N LYS A 25 16.04 26.85 10.73
CA LYS A 25 16.41 25.98 11.86
C LYS A 25 17.09 24.67 11.45
N LEU A 26 17.35 24.47 10.15
CA LEU A 26 17.93 23.22 9.64
C LEU A 26 19.46 23.24 9.54
N VAL A 27 20.02 24.42 9.32
CA VAL A 27 21.47 24.65 9.25
C VAL A 27 21.81 25.84 10.16
N PRO A 28 23.08 25.97 10.65
CA PRO A 28 23.51 27.13 11.39
C PRO A 28 23.45 28.41 10.53
N GLN A 29 23.03 29.51 11.11
CA GLN A 29 23.15 30.85 10.55
C GLN A 29 24.63 31.26 10.51
N ASP A 30 25.08 31.90 9.41
CA ASP A 30 26.42 32.48 9.31
C ASP A 30 26.29 34.02 9.23
N PRO A 31 26.83 34.75 10.22
CA PRO A 31 26.73 36.20 10.23
C PRO A 31 27.51 36.88 9.08
N ASN A 32 28.37 36.14 8.38
CA ASN A 32 29.10 36.65 7.20
C ASN A 32 28.33 36.46 5.89
N ASP A 33 27.21 35.78 5.90
CA ASP A 33 26.37 35.64 4.69
C ASP A 33 25.76 37.00 4.32
N GLU A 34 25.78 37.34 3.02
CA GLU A 34 25.13 38.55 2.52
C GLU A 34 23.63 38.45 2.77
N PRO A 35 22.96 39.40 3.46
CA PRO A 35 21.54 39.31 3.79
C PRO A 35 20.65 39.14 2.54
N ALA A 36 19.51 38.45 2.71
CA ALA A 36 18.56 38.22 1.61
C ALA A 36 17.97 39.50 1.00
N SER A 37 17.95 40.61 1.75
CA SER A 37 17.56 41.95 1.25
C SER A 37 18.43 42.38 0.08
N VAL A 38 19.76 42.18 0.14
CA VAL A 38 20.69 42.52 -0.95
C VAL A 38 20.44 41.64 -2.17
N LEU A 39 20.21 40.33 -1.98
CA LEU A 39 19.81 39.43 -3.06
C LEU A 39 18.49 39.89 -3.71
N LEU A 40 17.50 40.28 -2.90
CA LEU A 40 16.20 40.72 -3.37
C LEU A 40 16.32 42.00 -4.21
N ASP A 41 17.23 42.92 -3.85
CA ASP A 41 17.48 44.14 -4.62
C ASP A 41 18.16 43.84 -5.98
N LYS A 42 19.09 42.89 -6.02
CA LYS A 42 19.66 42.39 -7.30
C LYS A 42 18.59 41.80 -8.20
N ILE A 43 17.71 40.94 -7.65
CA ILE A 43 16.57 40.34 -8.37
C ILE A 43 15.62 41.42 -8.93
N LYS A 44 15.31 42.46 -8.15
CA LYS A 44 14.48 43.61 -8.62
C LYS A 44 15.15 44.38 -9.75
N ALA A 45 16.46 44.59 -9.66
CA ALA A 45 17.23 45.28 -10.70
C ALA A 45 17.23 44.49 -12.02
N GLU A 46 17.51 43.21 -11.97
CA GLU A 46 17.46 42.29 -13.12
C GLU A 46 16.08 42.27 -13.75
N LYS A 47 15.01 42.09 -12.95
CA LYS A 47 13.63 42.17 -13.44
C LYS A 47 13.32 43.48 -14.17
N ALA A 48 13.79 44.59 -13.64
CA ALA A 48 13.60 45.91 -14.29
C ALA A 48 14.33 46.00 -15.65
N GLU A 49 15.53 45.43 -15.76
CA GLU A 49 16.30 45.40 -16.99
C GLU A 49 15.65 44.50 -18.04
N LEU A 50 15.20 43.27 -17.65
CA LEU A 50 14.47 42.38 -18.55
C LEU A 50 13.16 43.00 -19.08
N ILE A 51 12.48 43.83 -18.27
CA ILE A 51 11.29 44.59 -18.73
C ILE A 51 11.70 45.66 -19.70
N LYS A 52 12.79 46.39 -19.45
CA LYS A 52 13.32 47.46 -20.34
C LYS A 52 13.74 46.88 -21.69
N GLU A 53 14.36 45.69 -21.68
CA GLU A 53 14.76 44.96 -22.88
C GLU A 53 13.58 44.27 -23.60
N LYS A 54 12.35 44.36 -23.07
CA LYS A 54 11.14 43.69 -23.56
C LYS A 54 11.23 42.17 -23.62
N LYS A 55 12.15 41.56 -22.85
CA LYS A 55 12.28 40.11 -22.70
C LYS A 55 11.14 39.54 -21.86
N ILE A 56 10.66 40.30 -20.88
CA ILE A 56 9.48 39.97 -20.08
C ILE A 56 8.47 41.11 -20.10
N LYS A 57 7.18 40.80 -19.96
CA LYS A 57 6.11 41.79 -19.90
C LYS A 57 6.07 42.44 -18.51
N LYS A 58 5.85 43.76 -18.46
CA LYS A 58 5.59 44.47 -17.20
C LYS A 58 4.32 43.91 -16.55
N THR A 59 4.42 43.34 -15.38
CA THR A 59 3.29 42.87 -14.56
C THR A 59 2.88 43.96 -13.57
N LYS A 60 1.63 43.91 -13.08
CA LYS A 60 1.19 44.76 -11.98
C LYS A 60 2.01 44.39 -10.74
N SER A 61 2.36 45.39 -9.92
CA SER A 61 3.01 45.19 -8.64
C SER A 61 2.16 44.24 -7.80
N LEU A 62 2.82 43.26 -7.14
CA LEU A 62 2.15 42.40 -6.18
C LEU A 62 1.85 43.23 -4.91
N PRO A 63 0.78 42.91 -4.16
CA PRO A 63 0.48 43.59 -2.93
C PRO A 63 1.62 43.33 -1.92
N PRO A 64 1.93 44.31 -1.03
CA PRO A 64 2.91 44.09 0.05
C PRO A 64 2.48 42.94 0.93
N ILE A 65 3.46 42.23 1.51
CA ILE A 65 3.20 41.12 2.45
C ILE A 65 2.87 41.74 3.81
N THR A 66 1.71 41.38 4.34
CA THR A 66 1.26 41.82 5.67
C THR A 66 1.68 40.80 6.75
N ASP A 67 1.73 41.23 8.02
CA ASP A 67 2.20 40.34 9.13
C ASP A 67 1.27 39.14 9.33
N ASP A 68 -0.02 39.28 9.07
CA ASP A 68 -0.99 38.19 9.16
C ASP A 68 -0.88 37.16 8.02
N GLU A 69 -0.19 37.51 6.92
CA GLU A 69 0.13 36.56 5.86
C GLU A 69 1.36 35.69 6.19
N LYS A 70 2.24 36.14 7.10
CA LYS A 70 3.48 35.43 7.46
C LYS A 70 3.14 34.22 8.34
N PRO A 71 3.40 32.97 7.89
CA PRO A 71 2.97 31.77 8.62
C PRO A 71 3.83 31.47 9.90
N PHE A 72 5.01 32.06 9.99
CA PHE A 72 5.97 31.88 11.11
C PHE A 72 7.09 32.94 11.06
N ASP A 73 7.87 33.04 12.14
CA ASP A 73 9.04 33.89 12.19
C ASP A 73 10.22 33.28 11.44
N ILE A 74 10.98 34.12 10.75
CA ILE A 74 12.22 33.77 10.04
C ILE A 74 13.41 34.55 10.64
N PRO A 75 14.68 34.12 10.42
CA PRO A 75 15.87 34.87 10.84
C PRO A 75 15.91 36.30 10.29
N ASP A 76 16.52 37.23 11.00
CA ASP A 76 16.62 38.65 10.61
C ASP A 76 17.35 38.88 9.28
N SER A 77 18.23 37.94 8.89
CA SER A 77 18.95 37.99 7.59
C SER A 77 18.10 37.52 6.42
N TRP A 78 16.86 37.01 6.64
CA TRP A 78 15.95 36.49 5.64
C TRP A 78 14.87 37.50 5.28
N GLU A 79 14.24 37.32 4.12
CA GLU A 79 13.11 38.13 3.66
C GLU A 79 11.91 37.26 3.29
N TRP A 80 10.68 37.75 3.56
CA TRP A 80 9.49 37.18 2.96
C TRP A 80 9.27 37.74 1.56
N VAL A 81 9.12 36.87 0.56
CA VAL A 81 8.91 37.27 -0.83
C VAL A 81 7.73 36.54 -1.44
N ARG A 82 7.11 37.13 -2.47
CA ARG A 82 6.13 36.43 -3.31
C ARG A 82 6.87 35.72 -4.46
N LEU A 83 6.39 34.54 -4.90
CA LEU A 83 7.00 33.82 -6.02
C LEU A 83 7.12 34.68 -7.29
N GLY A 84 6.13 35.54 -7.55
CA GLY A 84 6.17 36.48 -8.69
C GLY A 84 7.15 37.62 -8.55
N ASP A 85 7.79 37.81 -7.38
CA ASP A 85 8.89 38.80 -7.21
C ASP A 85 10.23 38.17 -7.56
N VAL A 86 10.39 36.85 -7.35
CA VAL A 86 11.65 36.12 -7.58
C VAL A 86 11.70 35.38 -8.93
N GLY A 87 10.62 35.41 -9.69
CA GLY A 87 10.58 34.80 -11.02
C GLY A 87 9.36 35.17 -11.85
N THR A 88 9.42 34.87 -13.13
CA THR A 88 8.31 35.04 -14.07
C THR A 88 7.33 33.87 -13.97
N ILE A 89 6.06 34.18 -13.69
CA ILE A 89 5.00 33.18 -13.63
C ILE A 89 4.39 32.95 -15.00
N THR A 90 4.38 31.71 -15.46
CA THR A 90 3.79 31.29 -16.74
C THR A 90 2.67 30.28 -16.48
N SER A 91 1.48 30.52 -17.01
CA SER A 91 0.37 29.57 -17.04
C SER A 91 0.40 28.76 -18.33
N GLY A 92 0.08 27.49 -18.25
CA GLY A 92 0.05 26.61 -19.42
C GLY A 92 -1.22 26.74 -20.24
N GLY A 93 -1.19 26.18 -21.45
CA GLY A 93 -2.29 26.10 -22.40
C GLY A 93 -2.36 24.76 -23.11
N THR A 94 -3.53 24.44 -23.65
CA THR A 94 -3.76 23.16 -24.36
C THR A 94 -4.04 23.45 -25.83
N PRO A 95 -3.16 23.05 -26.76
CA PRO A 95 -3.47 23.05 -28.17
C PRO A 95 -4.69 22.15 -28.43
N LYS A 96 -5.50 22.51 -29.44
CA LYS A 96 -6.71 21.77 -29.78
C LYS A 96 -6.36 20.33 -30.09
N THR A 97 -6.80 19.40 -29.23
CA THR A 97 -6.40 17.96 -29.28
C THR A 97 -6.95 17.23 -30.50
N SER A 98 -8.06 17.71 -31.08
CA SER A 98 -8.63 17.16 -32.31
C SER A 98 -7.88 17.59 -33.58
N GLU A 99 -6.98 18.57 -33.49
CA GLU A 99 -6.17 19.06 -34.58
C GLU A 99 -4.82 18.35 -34.60
N LYS A 100 -4.72 17.29 -35.38
CA LYS A 100 -3.53 16.45 -35.45
C LYS A 100 -2.27 17.19 -35.85
N SER A 101 -2.42 18.17 -36.78
CA SER A 101 -1.32 19.00 -37.27
C SER A 101 -0.56 19.78 -36.20
N TYR A 102 -1.10 19.94 -34.99
CA TYR A 102 -0.42 20.57 -33.85
C TYR A 102 0.50 19.62 -33.08
N TRP A 103 0.32 18.33 -33.27
CA TRP A 103 0.97 17.25 -32.50
C TRP A 103 1.93 16.41 -33.34
N GLU A 104 1.70 16.35 -34.66
CA GLU A 104 2.53 15.57 -35.57
C GLU A 104 3.94 16.18 -35.68
N GLU A 105 4.96 15.33 -35.65
CA GLU A 105 6.38 15.70 -35.62
C GLU A 105 6.75 16.72 -34.54
N GLY A 106 6.00 16.71 -33.43
CA GLY A 106 6.24 17.58 -32.28
C GLY A 106 7.61 17.35 -31.65
N LYS A 107 8.30 18.46 -31.33
CA LYS A 107 9.62 18.45 -30.66
C LYS A 107 9.62 19.17 -29.33
N ILE A 108 8.56 19.92 -29.03
CA ILE A 108 8.44 20.72 -27.80
C ILE A 108 7.65 19.89 -26.78
N PRO A 109 8.26 19.48 -25.64
CA PRO A 109 7.58 18.70 -24.62
C PRO A 109 6.37 19.45 -24.04
N TRP A 110 5.23 18.76 -23.86
CA TRP A 110 4.01 19.30 -23.27
C TRP A 110 3.67 18.56 -21.98
N ILE A 111 3.99 19.19 -20.84
CA ILE A 111 3.88 18.60 -19.50
C ILE A 111 2.47 18.85 -18.93
N THR A 112 1.92 17.83 -18.27
CA THR A 112 0.62 17.85 -17.60
C THR A 112 0.74 17.32 -16.18
N PRO A 113 -0.23 17.59 -15.25
CA PRO A 113 -0.21 17.00 -13.91
C PRO A 113 -0.14 15.48 -13.91
N ALA A 114 -0.79 14.81 -14.86
CA ALA A 114 -0.75 13.36 -14.99
C ALA A 114 0.68 12.85 -15.29
N VAL A 115 1.41 13.55 -16.14
CA VAL A 115 2.81 13.21 -16.46
C VAL A 115 3.73 13.52 -15.27
N MET A 116 3.48 14.61 -14.53
CA MET A 116 4.23 14.97 -13.33
C MET A 116 4.07 13.94 -12.19
N SER A 117 2.94 13.22 -12.12
CA SER A 117 2.70 12.22 -11.07
C SER A 117 3.76 11.12 -11.02
N ALA A 118 4.35 10.75 -12.16
CA ALA A 118 5.44 9.77 -12.23
C ALA A 118 6.77 10.30 -11.66
N SER A 119 6.98 11.62 -11.67
CA SER A 119 8.16 12.31 -11.13
C SER A 119 7.89 13.02 -9.80
N GLN A 120 6.78 12.75 -9.13
CA GLN A 120 6.35 13.50 -7.93
C GLN A 120 7.33 13.47 -6.75
N ASN A 121 8.19 12.45 -6.71
CA ASN A 121 9.21 12.27 -5.67
C ASN A 121 10.62 12.73 -6.10
N ASP A 122 10.75 13.18 -7.35
CA ASP A 122 12.01 13.64 -7.91
C ASP A 122 12.07 15.17 -7.90
N ILE A 123 13.25 15.74 -7.64
CA ILE A 123 13.49 17.19 -7.74
C ILE A 123 13.49 17.59 -9.21
N VAL A 124 14.20 16.83 -10.05
CA VAL A 124 14.29 17.06 -11.47
C VAL A 124 13.26 16.22 -12.21
N PHE A 125 12.53 16.84 -13.13
CA PHE A 125 11.56 16.13 -13.96
C PHE A 125 12.22 15.02 -14.77
N ASN A 126 11.73 13.79 -14.63
CA ASN A 126 12.31 12.57 -15.21
C ASN A 126 11.23 11.60 -15.72
N ASN A 127 10.30 12.10 -16.55
CA ASN A 127 9.33 11.22 -17.20
C ASN A 127 9.52 11.27 -18.71
N LYS A 128 9.58 10.09 -19.35
CA LYS A 128 9.73 9.96 -20.80
C LYS A 128 8.39 9.90 -21.55
N ASP A 129 7.28 9.64 -20.85
CA ASP A 129 5.94 9.53 -21.44
C ASP A 129 5.29 10.93 -21.62
N VAL A 130 6.02 11.84 -22.24
CA VAL A 130 5.56 13.21 -22.49
C VAL A 130 5.04 13.29 -23.92
N LYS A 131 3.90 13.95 -24.10
CA LYS A 131 3.44 14.36 -25.45
C LYS A 131 4.23 15.56 -25.92
N TYR A 132 4.37 15.69 -27.24
CA TYR A 132 5.08 16.79 -27.86
C TYR A 132 4.14 17.58 -28.74
N ILE A 133 4.33 18.90 -28.79
CA ILE A 133 3.69 19.79 -29.76
C ILE A 133 4.75 20.31 -30.72
N ASN A 134 4.30 20.79 -31.90
CA ASN A 134 5.16 21.47 -32.84
C ASN A 134 4.99 22.99 -32.74
N ASN A 135 5.74 23.75 -33.56
CA ASN A 135 5.68 25.21 -33.56
C ASN A 135 4.28 25.74 -33.93
N LEU A 136 3.56 25.05 -34.83
CA LEU A 136 2.21 25.45 -35.20
C LEU A 136 1.25 25.30 -34.01
N GLY A 137 1.37 24.20 -33.25
CA GLY A 137 0.61 24.00 -32.04
C GLY A 137 0.93 25.02 -30.94
N LEU A 138 2.19 25.44 -30.83
CA LEU A 138 2.60 26.52 -29.93
C LEU A 138 1.98 27.87 -30.35
N GLU A 139 2.10 28.27 -31.64
CA GLU A 139 1.61 29.56 -32.16
C GLU A 139 0.09 29.67 -32.16
N LYS A 140 -0.61 28.60 -32.47
CA LYS A 140 -2.08 28.58 -32.61
C LYS A 140 -2.83 28.21 -31.31
N SER A 141 -2.14 28.25 -30.18
CA SER A 141 -2.75 27.93 -28.88
C SER A 141 -2.35 28.94 -27.79
N SER A 142 -2.89 28.73 -26.60
CA SER A 142 -2.49 29.48 -25.39
C SER A 142 -1.28 28.86 -24.66
N ALA A 143 -0.61 27.87 -25.26
CA ALA A 143 0.61 27.33 -24.72
C ALA A 143 1.76 28.34 -24.87
N HIS A 144 2.64 28.37 -23.87
CA HIS A 144 3.82 29.22 -23.87
C HIS A 144 5.07 28.38 -23.72
N LEU A 145 6.11 28.70 -24.48
CA LEU A 145 7.42 28.10 -24.29
C LEU A 145 8.02 28.59 -22.97
N ILE A 146 8.45 27.67 -22.13
CA ILE A 146 9.02 27.91 -20.82
C ILE A 146 10.50 27.50 -20.85
N GLN A 147 11.34 28.35 -20.31
CA GLN A 147 12.79 28.16 -20.32
C GLN A 147 13.19 26.92 -19.54
N LYS A 148 14.29 26.28 -19.96
CA LYS A 148 14.95 25.23 -19.19
C LYS A 148 15.23 25.70 -17.76
N ASP A 149 15.31 24.75 -16.84
CA ASP A 149 15.60 24.98 -15.43
C ASP A 149 14.52 25.75 -14.66
N SER A 150 13.35 25.98 -15.28
CA SER A 150 12.19 26.52 -14.58
C SER A 150 11.52 25.45 -13.70
N LEU A 151 10.85 25.89 -12.64
CA LEU A 151 10.04 25.03 -11.79
C LEU A 151 8.63 24.94 -12.33
N VAL A 152 8.14 23.72 -12.51
CA VAL A 152 6.74 23.44 -12.86
C VAL A 152 5.98 22.94 -11.64
N VAL A 153 4.75 23.42 -11.45
CA VAL A 153 3.87 23.04 -10.33
C VAL A 153 2.51 22.64 -10.87
N SER A 154 2.00 21.50 -10.46
CA SER A 154 0.62 21.13 -10.74
C SER A 154 -0.32 22.06 -9.97
N SER A 155 -1.23 22.73 -10.68
CA SER A 155 -2.17 23.71 -10.12
C SER A 155 -3.54 23.10 -9.81
N ARG A 156 -3.78 21.83 -10.18
CA ARG A 156 -5.02 21.06 -9.93
C ARG A 156 -4.76 19.56 -10.03
N ALA A 157 -5.62 18.75 -9.41
CA ALA A 157 -5.80 17.32 -9.53
C ALA A 157 -4.55 16.41 -9.40
N PRO A 158 -3.75 16.45 -8.35
CA PRO A 158 -3.75 17.34 -7.19
C PRO A 158 -2.89 18.60 -7.39
N ILE A 159 -3.05 19.60 -6.51
CA ILE A 159 -2.11 20.73 -6.41
C ILE A 159 -0.85 20.23 -5.67
N GLY A 160 0.34 20.57 -6.20
CA GLY A 160 1.58 20.43 -5.44
C GLY A 160 2.56 19.35 -5.91
N TYR A 161 2.39 18.76 -7.11
CA TYR A 161 3.54 18.17 -7.79
C TYR A 161 4.47 19.31 -8.23
N VAL A 162 5.74 19.21 -7.90
CA VAL A 162 6.74 20.23 -8.21
C VAL A 162 7.96 19.53 -8.81
N ASN A 163 8.49 20.06 -9.92
CA ASN A 163 9.73 19.60 -10.51
C ASN A 163 10.53 20.76 -11.12
N ILE A 164 11.84 20.66 -11.16
CA ILE A 164 12.72 21.48 -12.00
C ILE A 164 12.83 20.78 -13.36
N VAL A 165 12.53 21.48 -14.45
CA VAL A 165 12.56 20.91 -15.80
C VAL A 165 13.87 21.29 -16.51
N PRO A 166 14.77 20.33 -16.84
CA PRO A 166 16.11 20.61 -17.33
C PRO A 166 16.19 20.94 -18.84
N PHE A 167 15.04 21.16 -19.49
CA PHE A 167 14.91 21.48 -20.92
C PHE A 167 13.79 22.50 -21.14
N GLU A 168 13.72 23.10 -22.33
CA GLU A 168 12.59 23.93 -22.71
C GLU A 168 11.32 23.10 -22.91
N TYR A 169 10.18 23.60 -22.45
CA TYR A 169 8.93 22.86 -22.44
C TYR A 169 7.71 23.77 -22.50
N THR A 170 6.56 23.15 -22.69
CA THR A 170 5.24 23.78 -22.53
C THR A 170 4.41 22.98 -21.53
N THR A 171 3.31 23.55 -21.07
CA THR A 171 2.41 22.87 -20.14
C THR A 171 0.95 23.03 -20.53
N ASN A 172 0.08 22.17 -20.00
CA ASN A 172 -1.36 22.43 -20.04
C ASN A 172 -1.77 23.46 -18.98
N GLN A 173 -3.03 23.91 -19.01
CA GLN A 173 -3.56 24.87 -18.02
C GLN A 173 -3.56 24.36 -16.58
N GLY A 174 -3.45 23.03 -16.36
CA GLY A 174 -3.34 22.42 -15.04
C GLY A 174 -1.98 22.54 -14.38
N CYS A 175 -1.03 23.23 -15.03
CA CYS A 175 0.29 23.55 -14.49
C CYS A 175 0.52 25.06 -14.46
N LYS A 176 1.35 25.49 -13.52
CA LYS A 176 1.95 26.82 -13.46
C LYS A 176 3.44 26.65 -13.37
N SER A 177 4.20 27.54 -14.02
CA SER A 177 5.66 27.50 -13.95
C SER A 177 6.20 28.81 -13.40
N VAL A 178 7.34 28.74 -12.75
CA VAL A 178 8.12 29.91 -12.36
C VAL A 178 9.54 29.78 -12.92
N SER A 179 9.90 30.72 -13.77
CA SER A 179 11.26 30.92 -14.29
C SER A 179 11.94 31.92 -13.40
N LEU A 180 12.87 31.44 -12.56
CA LEU A 180 13.56 32.27 -11.57
C LEU A 180 14.55 33.23 -12.25
N TYR A 181 14.76 34.39 -11.65
CA TYR A 181 15.85 35.29 -12.00
C TYR A 181 17.18 34.70 -11.47
N ASP A 182 18.30 35.10 -12.13
CA ASP A 182 19.56 34.32 -12.10
C ASP A 182 20.13 33.98 -10.71
N ASP A 183 20.16 34.90 -9.80
CA ASP A 183 20.85 34.68 -8.50
C ASP A 183 20.07 33.86 -7.46
N THR A 184 19.08 33.09 -7.85
CA THR A 184 18.27 32.31 -6.93
C THR A 184 18.53 30.82 -7.03
N ASN A 185 18.74 30.14 -5.88
CA ASN A 185 18.94 28.69 -5.88
C ASN A 185 17.64 27.95 -6.17
N LYS A 186 17.56 27.31 -7.34
CA LYS A 186 16.37 26.57 -7.83
C LYS A 186 15.93 25.46 -6.90
N GLN A 187 16.86 24.75 -6.30
CA GLN A 187 16.53 23.65 -5.38
C GLN A 187 15.96 24.18 -4.06
N PHE A 188 16.47 25.31 -3.54
CA PHE A 188 15.89 25.94 -2.37
C PHE A 188 14.45 26.38 -2.64
N ILE A 189 14.20 27.07 -3.76
CA ILE A 189 12.83 27.49 -4.14
C ILE A 189 11.93 26.29 -4.40
N TYR A 190 12.44 25.18 -4.97
CA TYR A 190 11.70 23.94 -5.07
C TYR A 190 11.20 23.46 -3.68
N PHE A 191 12.05 23.45 -2.69
CA PHE A 191 11.67 23.05 -1.32
C PHE A 191 10.74 24.06 -0.66
N ALA A 192 10.94 25.36 -0.89
CA ALA A 192 10.05 26.40 -0.40
C ALA A 192 8.64 26.27 -0.98
N ILE A 193 8.51 26.00 -2.27
CA ILE A 193 7.21 25.71 -2.93
C ILE A 193 6.59 24.44 -2.35
N LYS A 194 7.36 23.37 -2.17
CA LYS A 194 6.86 22.13 -1.54
C LYS A 194 6.28 22.38 -0.14
N ASN A 195 6.96 23.19 0.66
CA ASN A 195 6.49 23.59 2.00
C ASN A 195 5.22 24.45 1.93
N ALA A 196 5.05 25.26 0.89
CA ALA A 196 3.89 26.13 0.69
C ALA A 196 2.66 25.42 0.11
N VAL A 197 2.74 24.15 -0.30
CA VAL A 197 1.62 23.40 -0.90
C VAL A 197 0.35 23.38 -0.03
N PRO A 198 0.39 23.18 1.30
CA PRO A 198 -0.80 23.25 2.13
C PRO A 198 -1.51 24.62 2.04
N GLU A 199 -0.74 25.71 2.00
CA GLU A 199 -1.25 27.07 1.84
C GLU A 199 -1.86 27.28 0.45
N MET A 200 -1.20 26.84 -0.60
CA MET A 200 -1.75 26.87 -1.95
C MET A 200 -3.09 26.13 -2.04
N ASN A 201 -3.23 24.98 -1.37
CA ASN A 201 -4.49 24.22 -1.31
C ASN A 201 -5.60 24.97 -0.55
N ARG A 202 -5.27 25.74 0.49
CA ARG A 202 -6.25 26.57 1.21
C ARG A 202 -6.77 27.70 0.34
N ARG A 203 -5.91 28.37 -0.44
CA ARG A 203 -6.26 29.50 -1.31
C ARG A 203 -6.86 29.09 -2.66
N ALA A 204 -6.77 27.79 -3.00
CA ALA A 204 -7.34 27.27 -4.23
C ALA A 204 -8.86 27.44 -4.28
N SER A 205 -9.40 27.69 -5.46
CA SER A 205 -10.82 27.88 -5.70
C SER A 205 -11.42 26.65 -6.41
N GLY A 206 -12.73 26.44 -6.28
CA GLY A 206 -13.46 25.34 -6.92
C GLY A 206 -14.06 24.37 -5.90
N THR A 207 -15.30 23.95 -6.13
CA THR A 207 -16.04 23.02 -5.26
C THR A 207 -15.77 21.56 -5.59
N THR A 208 -15.73 21.21 -6.86
CA THR A 208 -15.51 19.83 -7.32
C THR A 208 -14.01 19.55 -7.59
N PHE A 209 -13.30 20.50 -8.19
CA PHE A 209 -11.87 20.44 -8.43
C PHE A 209 -11.21 21.73 -7.97
N LYS A 210 -10.39 21.65 -6.95
CA LYS A 210 -9.60 22.79 -6.49
C LYS A 210 -8.53 23.13 -7.53
N GLU A 211 -8.41 24.42 -7.87
CA GLU A 211 -7.35 24.93 -8.74
C GLU A 211 -6.80 26.24 -8.18
N ILE A 212 -5.47 26.41 -8.22
CA ILE A 212 -4.81 27.67 -7.94
C ILE A 212 -4.55 28.41 -9.26
N SER A 213 -5.03 29.64 -9.38
CA SER A 213 -4.79 30.48 -10.56
C SER A 213 -3.34 30.94 -10.64
N GLY A 214 -2.89 31.37 -11.83
CA GLY A 214 -1.54 31.94 -12.00
C GLY A 214 -1.28 33.16 -11.11
N THR A 215 -2.28 34.02 -10.92
CA THR A 215 -2.20 35.17 -10.01
C THR A 215 -2.02 34.74 -8.57
N LYS A 216 -2.86 33.82 -8.06
CA LYS A 216 -2.74 33.28 -6.70
C LYS A 216 -1.44 32.52 -6.49
N PHE A 217 -0.96 31.80 -7.52
CA PHE A 217 0.32 31.12 -7.47
C PHE A 217 1.48 32.11 -7.36
N GLY A 218 1.50 33.18 -8.17
CA GLY A 218 2.50 34.25 -8.07
C GLY A 218 2.47 34.99 -6.72
N GLN A 219 1.32 35.07 -6.07
CA GLN A 219 1.14 35.66 -4.72
C GLN A 219 1.53 34.70 -3.59
N THR A 220 1.89 33.46 -3.86
CA THR A 220 2.36 32.53 -2.82
C THR A 220 3.62 33.11 -2.17
N ILE A 221 3.60 33.23 -0.83
CA ILE A 221 4.74 33.70 -0.08
C ILE A 221 5.67 32.56 0.27
N VAL A 222 6.96 32.83 0.17
CA VAL A 222 8.03 31.91 0.53
C VAL A 222 9.13 32.70 1.26
N PRO A 223 9.85 32.08 2.20
CA PRO A 223 11.01 32.71 2.79
C PRO A 223 12.18 32.69 1.80
N LEU A 224 12.95 33.73 1.73
CA LEU A 224 14.17 33.89 0.96
C LEU A 224 15.34 34.05 1.94
N SER A 225 16.25 33.10 1.98
CA SER A 225 17.47 33.19 2.77
C SER A 225 18.64 33.79 1.99
N PRO A 226 19.74 34.16 2.63
CA PRO A 226 21.00 34.45 1.96
C PRO A 226 21.38 33.38 0.95
N LEU A 227 21.93 33.75 -0.21
CA LEU A 227 22.20 32.81 -1.32
C LEU A 227 23.11 31.63 -0.91
N SER A 228 24.15 31.90 -0.10
CA SER A 228 25.04 30.88 0.45
C SER A 228 24.28 29.90 1.34
N GLU A 229 23.38 30.42 2.16
CA GLU A 229 22.53 29.62 3.04
C GLU A 229 21.51 28.78 2.27
N GLN A 230 20.92 29.31 1.18
CA GLN A 230 20.06 28.53 0.26
C GLN A 230 20.76 27.25 -0.18
N SER A 231 22.02 27.35 -0.57
CA SER A 231 22.82 26.19 -1.01
C SER A 231 23.07 25.19 0.11
N ARG A 232 23.38 25.67 1.34
CA ARG A 232 23.57 24.79 2.51
C ARG A 232 22.26 24.09 2.89
N ILE A 233 21.15 24.81 2.90
CA ILE A 233 19.83 24.26 3.19
C ILE A 233 19.46 23.20 2.16
N ALA A 234 19.55 23.51 0.85
CA ALA A 234 19.21 22.58 -0.23
C ALA A 234 20.04 21.28 -0.15
N ALA A 235 21.34 21.39 0.09
CA ALA A 235 22.24 20.25 0.28
C ALA A 235 21.85 19.41 1.50
N LYS A 236 21.53 20.06 2.63
CA LYS A 236 21.12 19.37 3.86
C LYS A 236 19.82 18.63 3.71
N ILE A 237 18.80 19.23 3.07
CA ILE A 237 17.52 18.56 2.77
C ILE A 237 17.77 17.35 1.88
N ALA A 238 18.54 17.49 0.80
CA ALA A 238 18.87 16.41 -0.10
C ALA A 238 19.55 15.23 0.61
N GLN A 239 20.51 15.53 1.52
CA GLN A 239 21.17 14.53 2.36
C GLN A 239 20.16 13.79 3.25
N LEU A 240 19.31 14.53 3.97
CA LEU A 240 18.31 13.93 4.88
C LEU A 240 17.26 13.12 4.14
N PHE A 241 16.78 13.59 2.99
CA PHE A 241 15.84 12.84 2.16
C PHE A 241 16.47 11.56 1.57
N ALA A 242 17.77 11.58 1.24
CA ALA A 242 18.48 10.38 0.83
C ALA A 242 18.57 9.34 1.96
N LEU A 243 18.81 9.78 3.21
CA LEU A 243 18.79 8.91 4.38
C LEU A 243 17.40 8.34 4.64
N LEU A 244 16.35 9.16 4.56
CA LEU A 244 14.96 8.70 4.70
C LEU A 244 14.61 7.62 3.67
N ARG A 245 14.97 7.80 2.39
CA ARG A 245 14.76 6.78 1.36
C ARG A 245 15.48 5.47 1.67
N LYS A 246 16.70 5.52 2.23
CA LYS A 246 17.40 4.29 2.67
C LYS A 246 16.64 3.58 3.78
N VAL A 247 16.14 4.32 4.78
CA VAL A 247 15.37 3.73 5.89
C VAL A 247 14.07 3.10 5.36
N GLU A 248 13.31 3.80 4.51
CA GLU A 248 12.10 3.27 3.88
C GLU A 248 12.38 1.97 3.11
N SER A 249 13.40 1.98 2.25
CA SER A 249 13.79 0.80 1.48
C SER A 249 14.19 -0.36 2.39
N SER A 250 14.99 -0.11 3.42
CA SER A 250 15.42 -1.12 4.38
C SER A 250 14.25 -1.70 5.17
N THR A 251 13.30 -0.85 5.60
CA THR A 251 12.09 -1.28 6.32
C THR A 251 11.20 -2.16 5.43
N GLN A 252 11.01 -1.77 4.16
CA GLN A 252 10.26 -2.58 3.20
C GLN A 252 10.95 -3.93 2.91
N GLN A 253 12.27 -3.92 2.76
CA GLN A 253 13.05 -5.14 2.55
C GLN A 253 12.97 -6.06 3.78
N TYR A 254 13.09 -5.52 4.97
CA TYR A 254 12.94 -6.27 6.22
C TYR A 254 11.57 -6.94 6.32
N ALA A 255 10.48 -6.22 6.05
CA ALA A 255 9.13 -6.78 6.05
C ALA A 255 8.97 -7.93 5.02
N LYS A 256 9.56 -7.79 3.82
CA LYS A 256 9.58 -8.86 2.81
C LYS A 256 10.35 -10.09 3.31
N LEU A 257 11.53 -9.88 3.88
CA LEU A 257 12.36 -10.97 4.42
C LEU A 257 11.70 -11.68 5.59
N GLN A 258 11.04 -10.96 6.50
CA GLN A 258 10.25 -11.56 7.58
C GLN A 258 9.13 -12.45 7.03
N THR A 259 8.40 -11.98 6.01
CA THR A 259 7.33 -12.78 5.39
C THR A 259 7.89 -14.05 4.75
N LEU A 260 9.01 -13.92 4.02
CA LEU A 260 9.69 -15.05 3.38
C LEU A 260 10.19 -16.05 4.43
N LEU A 261 10.79 -15.57 5.52
CA LEU A 261 11.31 -16.42 6.59
C LEU A 261 10.19 -17.17 7.31
N LYS A 262 9.08 -16.49 7.64
CA LYS A 262 7.88 -17.14 8.21
C LYS A 262 7.36 -18.26 7.28
N SER A 263 7.28 -18.00 5.99
CA SER A 263 6.87 -18.99 4.99
C SER A 263 7.84 -20.18 4.93
N LYS A 264 9.16 -19.91 4.94
CA LYS A 264 10.20 -20.95 4.89
C LYS A 264 10.21 -21.83 6.13
N VAL A 265 10.08 -21.22 7.31
CA VAL A 265 10.00 -21.97 8.59
C VAL A 265 8.77 -22.89 8.60
N LEU A 266 7.64 -22.39 8.10
CA LEU A 266 6.43 -23.19 7.98
C LEU A 266 6.58 -24.34 6.97
N ASP A 267 7.24 -24.09 5.84
CA ASP A 267 7.56 -25.11 4.84
C ASP A 267 8.47 -26.21 5.43
N LEU A 268 9.51 -25.83 6.20
CA LEU A 268 10.36 -26.80 6.92
C LEU A 268 9.56 -27.62 7.93
N ALA A 269 8.62 -27.00 8.64
CA ALA A 269 7.76 -27.66 9.60
C ALA A 269 6.90 -28.76 8.96
N VAL A 270 6.28 -28.47 7.82
CA VAL A 270 5.40 -29.43 7.14
C VAL A 270 6.15 -30.46 6.29
N ARG A 271 7.46 -30.29 6.09
CA ARG A 271 8.34 -31.26 5.43
C ARG A 271 9.09 -32.18 6.41
N GLY A 272 8.82 -32.07 7.72
CA GLY A 272 9.54 -32.85 8.75
C GLY A 272 11.00 -32.46 8.94
N LYS A 273 11.37 -31.21 8.55
CA LYS A 273 12.76 -30.70 8.60
C LYS A 273 12.99 -29.65 9.69
N LEU A 274 11.97 -29.32 10.49
CA LEU A 274 12.08 -28.28 11.54
C LEU A 274 12.55 -28.82 12.89
N VAL A 275 12.21 -30.05 13.21
CA VAL A 275 12.57 -30.74 14.46
C VAL A 275 13.17 -32.11 14.14
N LYS A 276 13.95 -32.68 15.07
CA LYS A 276 14.49 -34.03 14.92
C LYS A 276 13.35 -35.05 15.04
N GLN A 277 13.43 -36.10 14.22
CA GLN A 277 12.57 -37.28 14.34
C GLN A 277 12.90 -38.04 15.60
N ASP A 278 11.89 -38.57 16.29
CA ASP A 278 12.04 -39.45 17.46
C ASP A 278 11.52 -40.86 17.11
N PRO A 279 12.36 -41.89 17.11
CA PRO A 279 11.93 -43.24 16.74
C PRO A 279 10.94 -43.84 17.74
N ASN A 280 10.78 -43.26 18.93
CA ASN A 280 9.80 -43.69 19.94
C ASN A 280 8.41 -43.10 19.74
N ASP A 281 8.26 -42.15 18.83
CA ASP A 281 6.93 -41.59 18.51
C ASP A 281 6.08 -42.68 17.82
N GLU A 282 4.81 -42.80 18.21
CA GLU A 282 3.87 -43.67 17.51
C GLU A 282 3.69 -43.16 16.07
N PRO A 283 3.94 -43.96 15.03
CA PRO A 283 3.84 -43.50 13.62
C PRO A 283 2.47 -42.93 13.28
N ALA A 284 2.44 -41.93 12.42
CA ALA A 284 1.20 -41.27 11.99
C ALA A 284 0.20 -42.23 11.32
N GLY A 285 0.68 -43.32 10.72
CA GLY A 285 -0.18 -44.38 10.18
C GLY A 285 -1.12 -44.99 11.22
N GLU A 286 -0.65 -45.23 12.45
CA GLU A 286 -1.49 -45.73 13.54
C GLU A 286 -2.53 -44.67 13.98
N LEU A 287 -2.13 -43.40 14.04
CA LEU A 287 -3.05 -42.32 14.33
C LEU A 287 -4.18 -42.23 13.28
N LEU A 288 -3.85 -42.34 11.98
CA LEU A 288 -4.86 -42.33 10.92
C LEU A 288 -5.76 -43.57 10.92
N LYS A 289 -5.25 -44.75 11.36
CA LYS A 289 -6.06 -45.93 11.58
C LYS A 289 -7.07 -45.73 12.72
N LYS A 290 -6.67 -45.12 13.83
CA LYS A 290 -7.56 -44.73 14.94
C LYS A 290 -8.69 -43.82 14.48
N ILE A 291 -8.38 -42.76 13.69
CA ILE A 291 -9.36 -41.85 13.13
C ILE A 291 -10.37 -42.58 12.24
N LYS A 292 -9.90 -43.51 11.40
CA LYS A 292 -10.77 -44.30 10.52
C LYS A 292 -11.66 -45.25 11.32
N ALA A 293 -11.12 -45.90 12.37
CA ALA A 293 -11.85 -46.83 13.24
C ALA A 293 -12.97 -46.11 14.02
N GLU A 294 -12.67 -44.96 14.65
CA GLU A 294 -13.65 -44.15 15.35
C GLU A 294 -14.81 -43.75 14.42
N LYS A 295 -14.47 -43.28 13.20
CA LYS A 295 -15.45 -42.92 12.22
C LYS A 295 -16.32 -44.09 11.76
N ALA A 296 -15.73 -45.30 11.60
CA ALA A 296 -16.45 -46.49 11.22
C ALA A 296 -17.43 -46.94 12.31
N GLU A 297 -17.03 -46.84 13.59
CA GLU A 297 -17.88 -47.18 14.73
C GLU A 297 -19.10 -46.24 14.83
N LEU A 298 -18.89 -44.95 14.73
CA LEU A 298 -19.97 -43.94 14.73
C LEU A 298 -20.95 -44.12 13.55
N ILE A 299 -20.47 -44.58 12.40
CA ILE A 299 -21.34 -44.95 11.25
C ILE A 299 -22.18 -46.20 11.60
N LYS A 300 -21.55 -47.21 12.21
CA LYS A 300 -22.24 -48.45 12.67
C LYS A 300 -23.33 -48.14 13.68
N GLU A 301 -23.03 -47.24 14.61
CA GLU A 301 -23.98 -46.73 15.62
C GLU A 301 -25.04 -45.78 15.07
N LYS A 302 -25.03 -45.49 13.78
CA LYS A 302 -25.92 -44.54 13.09
C LYS A 302 -25.86 -43.09 13.63
N LYS A 303 -24.79 -42.77 14.38
CA LYS A 303 -24.57 -41.38 14.87
C LYS A 303 -24.16 -40.41 13.75
N ILE A 304 -23.50 -40.93 12.73
CA ILE A 304 -23.14 -40.15 11.51
C ILE A 304 -23.50 -40.91 10.25
N LYS A 305 -23.77 -40.17 9.17
CA LYS A 305 -24.07 -40.73 7.85
C LYS A 305 -22.79 -41.23 7.14
N LYS A 306 -22.86 -42.42 6.51
CA LYS A 306 -21.77 -42.90 5.66
C LYS A 306 -21.55 -41.95 4.47
N SER A 307 -20.34 -41.39 4.35
CA SER A 307 -19.91 -40.60 3.20
C SER A 307 -19.23 -41.49 2.14
N LYS A 308 -19.23 -41.06 0.90
CA LYS A 308 -18.41 -41.74 -0.14
C LYS A 308 -16.93 -41.60 0.25
N PRO A 309 -16.15 -42.71 0.17
CA PRO A 309 -14.71 -42.63 0.43
C PRO A 309 -14.04 -41.67 -0.56
N LEU A 310 -13.00 -41.00 -0.11
CA LEU A 310 -12.13 -40.21 -0.98
C LEU A 310 -11.22 -41.16 -1.78
N PRO A 311 -10.79 -40.75 -2.98
CA PRO A 311 -9.88 -41.57 -3.78
C PRO A 311 -8.56 -41.81 -3.04
N PRO A 312 -7.87 -42.94 -3.27
CA PRO A 312 -6.53 -43.15 -2.72
C PRO A 312 -5.58 -42.03 -3.19
N ILE A 313 -4.55 -41.76 -2.37
CA ILE A 313 -3.52 -40.78 -2.70
C ILE A 313 -2.52 -41.46 -3.65
N THR A 314 -2.31 -40.87 -4.82
CA THR A 314 -1.33 -41.36 -5.81
C THR A 314 0.02 -40.67 -5.60
N ASP A 315 1.11 -41.23 -6.15
CA ASP A 315 2.45 -40.69 -5.95
C ASP A 315 2.65 -39.32 -6.60
N ASP A 316 1.96 -39.06 -7.72
CA ASP A 316 1.97 -37.76 -8.39
C ASP A 316 1.24 -36.65 -7.61
N GLU A 317 0.41 -37.02 -6.64
CA GLU A 317 -0.23 -36.07 -5.71
C GLU A 317 0.67 -35.70 -4.51
N LYS A 318 1.74 -36.45 -4.26
CA LYS A 318 2.69 -36.21 -3.16
C LYS A 318 3.75 -35.20 -3.65
N PRO A 319 3.78 -33.96 -3.13
CA PRO A 319 4.69 -32.93 -3.67
C PRO A 319 6.16 -33.11 -3.28
N PHE A 320 6.48 -34.00 -2.34
CA PHE A 320 7.83 -34.30 -1.82
C PHE A 320 7.82 -35.55 -0.93
N ASP A 321 9.00 -36.07 -0.63
CA ASP A 321 9.18 -37.16 0.33
C ASP A 321 9.06 -36.66 1.77
N ILE A 322 8.37 -37.44 2.60
CA ILE A 322 8.19 -37.18 4.03
C ILE A 322 8.95 -38.22 4.87
N PRO A 323 9.25 -37.95 6.16
CA PRO A 323 9.84 -38.94 7.05
C PRO A 323 9.01 -40.24 7.13
N ASP A 324 9.65 -41.39 7.33
CA ASP A 324 8.99 -42.71 7.37
C ASP A 324 7.91 -42.83 8.45
N SER A 325 8.04 -42.07 9.55
CA SER A 325 7.05 -42.03 10.64
C SER A 325 5.82 -41.18 10.30
N TRP A 326 5.83 -40.42 9.17
CA TRP A 326 4.74 -39.57 8.73
C TRP A 326 3.83 -40.27 7.72
N GLU A 327 2.64 -39.71 7.50
CA GLU A 327 1.69 -40.27 6.54
C GLU A 327 1.00 -39.14 5.77
N TRP A 328 0.76 -39.34 4.48
CA TRP A 328 -0.07 -38.43 3.68
C TRP A 328 -1.55 -38.67 3.92
N ALA A 329 -2.32 -37.62 4.20
CA ALA A 329 -3.77 -37.72 4.38
C ALA A 329 -4.51 -36.64 3.56
N ARG A 330 -5.69 -36.97 3.05
CA ARG A 330 -6.58 -35.97 2.45
C ARG A 330 -7.24 -35.15 3.54
N LEU A 331 -7.40 -33.83 3.31
CA LEU A 331 -8.03 -32.94 4.28
C LEU A 331 -9.42 -33.46 4.72
N GLY A 332 -10.18 -34.05 3.78
CA GLY A 332 -11.49 -34.60 4.07
C GLY A 332 -11.52 -35.85 4.96
N ASP A 333 -10.39 -36.56 5.09
CA ASP A 333 -10.26 -37.71 6.00
C ASP A 333 -9.97 -37.28 7.46
N LEU A 334 -9.46 -36.07 7.65
CA LEU A 334 -9.10 -35.48 8.94
C LEU A 334 -10.25 -34.78 9.66
N VAL A 335 -11.46 -34.84 9.08
CA VAL A 335 -12.67 -34.19 9.60
C VAL A 335 -13.20 -34.89 10.81
N SER A 336 -13.58 -34.13 11.84
CA SER A 336 -14.30 -34.62 13.02
C SER A 336 -15.57 -35.39 12.61
N PRO A 337 -15.92 -36.46 13.34
CA PRO A 337 -17.12 -37.24 13.06
C PRO A 337 -18.40 -36.56 13.59
N VAL A 338 -18.59 -35.29 13.32
CA VAL A 338 -19.81 -34.55 13.67
C VAL A 338 -20.51 -34.02 12.41
N GLU A 339 -21.80 -33.76 12.53
CA GLU A 339 -22.60 -33.27 11.40
C GLU A 339 -22.05 -31.90 10.92
N TYR A 340 -21.93 -31.73 9.62
CA TYR A 340 -21.41 -30.51 9.00
C TYR A 340 -20.00 -30.08 9.45
N ALA A 341 -19.18 -31.03 9.90
CA ALA A 341 -17.79 -30.72 10.29
C ALA A 341 -16.95 -30.08 9.17
N MET A 342 -17.29 -30.35 7.90
CA MET A 342 -16.75 -29.63 6.76
C MET A 342 -17.89 -29.22 5.81
N ALA A 343 -18.20 -27.93 5.78
CA ALA A 343 -19.35 -27.38 5.07
C ALA A 343 -19.05 -26.03 4.44
N ASP A 344 -19.68 -25.78 3.28
CA ASP A 344 -19.69 -24.48 2.63
C ASP A 344 -20.52 -23.46 3.42
N GLY A 345 -20.19 -22.18 3.26
CA GLY A 345 -21.12 -21.10 3.50
C GLY A 345 -22.35 -21.20 2.58
N PRO A 346 -23.46 -20.50 2.92
CA PRO A 346 -24.71 -20.58 2.18
C PRO A 346 -24.53 -20.08 0.73
N PHE A 347 -25.28 -20.64 -0.20
CA PHE A 347 -25.34 -20.07 -1.54
C PHE A 347 -25.90 -18.65 -1.49
N GLY A 348 -25.49 -17.80 -2.45
CA GLY A 348 -25.83 -16.37 -2.47
C GLY A 348 -27.34 -16.06 -2.40
N SER A 349 -28.20 -16.99 -2.82
CA SER A 349 -29.66 -16.90 -2.66
C SER A 349 -30.15 -17.05 -1.21
N ASN A 350 -29.37 -17.73 -0.36
CA ASN A 350 -29.76 -18.08 1.03
C ASN A 350 -29.18 -17.11 2.08
N LEU A 351 -28.34 -16.16 1.70
CA LEU A 351 -27.85 -15.08 2.53
C LEU A 351 -27.56 -13.86 1.64
N LYS A 352 -28.58 -13.02 1.47
CA LYS A 352 -28.54 -11.80 0.63
C LYS A 352 -28.26 -10.58 1.48
N LYS A 353 -27.98 -9.44 0.85
CA LYS A 353 -27.84 -8.15 1.55
C LYS A 353 -29.10 -7.76 2.34
N ALA A 354 -30.28 -8.18 1.90
CA ALA A 354 -31.55 -7.96 2.59
C ALA A 354 -31.65 -8.72 3.92
N ASP A 355 -30.89 -9.80 4.10
CA ASP A 355 -30.85 -10.60 5.33
C ASP A 355 -29.85 -10.05 6.35
N TYR A 356 -29.17 -8.92 6.04
CA TYR A 356 -28.21 -8.28 6.92
C TYR A 356 -28.90 -7.33 7.88
N THR A 357 -28.38 -7.27 9.11
CA THR A 357 -28.83 -6.35 10.14
C THR A 357 -27.67 -5.58 10.74
N ASN A 358 -27.98 -4.43 11.33
CA ASN A 358 -27.01 -3.67 12.15
C ASN A 358 -26.97 -4.14 13.60
N GLN A 359 -27.91 -5.00 14.02
CA GLN A 359 -27.93 -5.58 15.37
C GLN A 359 -26.87 -6.67 15.48
N PRO A 360 -26.02 -6.67 16.53
CA PRO A 360 -24.92 -7.62 16.70
C PRO A 360 -25.41 -8.98 17.23
N GLU A 361 -26.16 -9.71 16.40
CA GLU A 361 -26.70 -11.05 16.73
C GLU A 361 -25.79 -12.16 16.25
N VAL A 362 -25.66 -12.33 14.92
CA VAL A 362 -24.85 -13.37 14.29
C VAL A 362 -23.86 -12.77 13.34
N ARG A 363 -22.57 -12.83 13.64
CA ARG A 363 -21.49 -12.28 12.82
C ARG A 363 -21.34 -13.06 11.52
N ILE A 364 -21.37 -12.37 10.39
CA ILE A 364 -21.10 -12.98 9.08
C ILE A 364 -19.59 -12.98 8.83
N VAL A 365 -19.03 -14.16 8.65
CA VAL A 365 -17.61 -14.36 8.33
C VAL A 365 -17.40 -14.24 6.83
N GLN A 366 -16.68 -13.20 6.42
CA GLN A 366 -16.41 -12.88 5.02
C GLN A 366 -14.92 -13.06 4.70
N LEU A 367 -14.53 -13.02 3.41
CA LEU A 367 -13.12 -13.08 3.00
C LEU A 367 -12.26 -11.99 3.63
N SER A 368 -12.81 -10.79 3.83
CA SER A 368 -12.11 -9.68 4.50
C SER A 368 -11.69 -10.00 5.93
N ASN A 369 -12.40 -10.93 6.60
CA ASN A 369 -12.07 -11.38 7.96
C ASN A 369 -10.95 -12.43 7.99
N ILE A 370 -10.61 -13.04 6.83
CA ILE A 370 -9.57 -14.08 6.73
C ILE A 370 -8.23 -13.44 6.40
N GLY A 371 -7.53 -12.94 7.42
CA GLY A 371 -6.25 -12.22 7.29
C GLY A 371 -5.04 -13.15 7.22
N GLU A 372 -3.88 -12.60 6.83
CA GLU A 372 -2.59 -13.32 6.76
C GLU A 372 -2.13 -13.81 8.14
N ASN A 373 -2.35 -12.98 9.17
CA ASN A 373 -1.93 -13.27 10.53
C ASN A 373 -3.10 -13.73 11.42
N GLY A 374 -4.22 -14.17 10.83
CA GLY A 374 -5.43 -14.60 11.54
C GLY A 374 -6.64 -13.71 11.27
N TRP A 375 -7.55 -13.69 12.23
CA TRP A 375 -8.80 -12.92 12.14
C TRP A 375 -8.57 -11.41 11.97
N LYS A 376 -9.39 -10.79 11.10
CA LYS A 376 -9.51 -9.35 10.95
C LYS A 376 -10.94 -8.89 11.23
N ASP A 377 -11.11 -7.81 11.99
CA ASP A 377 -12.40 -7.22 12.26
C ASP A 377 -12.89 -6.23 11.16
N ASP A 378 -12.40 -6.42 9.94
CA ASP A 378 -12.80 -5.62 8.80
C ASP A 378 -14.23 -5.94 8.36
N ASN A 379 -14.91 -4.95 7.80
CA ASN A 379 -16.23 -5.08 7.16
C ASN A 379 -17.25 -5.85 8.01
N VAL A 380 -17.52 -5.33 9.23
CA VAL A 380 -18.46 -5.92 10.20
C VAL A 380 -19.87 -6.01 9.65
N LYS A 381 -20.43 -7.23 9.54
CA LYS A 381 -21.78 -7.52 9.08
C LYS A 381 -22.41 -8.57 9.97
N TYR A 382 -23.70 -8.43 10.20
CA TYR A 382 -24.50 -9.36 11.00
C TYR A 382 -25.73 -9.84 10.24
N THR A 383 -26.29 -10.98 10.68
CA THR A 383 -27.63 -11.44 10.34
C THR A 383 -28.36 -11.83 11.62
N THR A 384 -29.65 -12.16 11.53
CA THR A 384 -30.48 -12.46 12.70
C THR A 384 -30.32 -13.92 13.17
N PHE A 385 -30.66 -14.19 14.44
CA PHE A 385 -30.72 -15.56 14.94
C PHE A 385 -31.76 -16.42 14.20
N ASP A 386 -32.88 -15.81 13.75
CA ASP A 386 -33.88 -16.55 12.99
C ASP A 386 -33.39 -16.94 11.62
N HIS A 387 -32.65 -16.04 10.93
CA HIS A 387 -32.03 -16.38 9.66
C HIS A 387 -30.97 -17.48 9.82
N LEU A 388 -30.19 -17.49 10.91
CA LEU A 388 -29.22 -18.55 11.22
C LEU A 388 -29.87 -19.94 11.25
N LYS A 389 -31.09 -20.08 11.78
CA LYS A 389 -31.82 -21.36 11.82
C LYS A 389 -32.01 -21.96 10.42
N LEU A 390 -32.24 -21.10 9.41
CA LEU A 390 -32.41 -21.52 8.00
C LEU A 390 -31.11 -21.98 7.35
N ILE A 391 -29.99 -21.44 7.80
CA ILE A 391 -28.65 -21.70 7.25
C ILE A 391 -27.71 -22.37 8.25
N ARG A 392 -28.26 -23.12 9.22
CA ARG A 392 -27.54 -23.77 10.33
C ARG A 392 -26.31 -24.59 9.91
N ARG A 393 -26.37 -25.19 8.72
CA ARG A 393 -25.23 -25.92 8.15
C ARG A 393 -23.94 -25.08 8.09
N SER A 394 -24.07 -23.77 7.90
CA SER A 394 -22.97 -22.80 7.73
C SER A 394 -22.60 -22.11 9.04
N GLU A 395 -23.22 -22.46 10.17
CA GLU A 395 -22.84 -21.95 11.50
C GLU A 395 -21.43 -22.41 11.85
N VAL A 396 -20.63 -21.51 12.43
CA VAL A 396 -19.28 -21.77 12.91
C VAL A 396 -19.13 -21.30 14.35
N PHE A 397 -18.26 -21.96 15.08
CA PHE A 397 -18.04 -21.71 16.51
C PHE A 397 -16.61 -21.22 16.75
N PRO A 398 -16.36 -20.48 17.85
CA PRO A 398 -15.00 -20.14 18.26
C PRO A 398 -14.06 -21.36 18.24
N GLY A 399 -12.87 -21.19 17.68
CA GLY A 399 -11.90 -22.27 17.51
C GLY A 399 -12.14 -23.20 16.30
N ASN A 400 -13.21 -23.03 15.52
CA ASN A 400 -13.31 -23.72 14.23
C ASN A 400 -12.33 -23.11 13.22
N ILE A 401 -11.78 -23.94 12.34
CA ILE A 401 -10.99 -23.49 11.19
C ILE A 401 -11.93 -23.07 10.07
N VAL A 402 -11.67 -21.92 9.49
CA VAL A 402 -12.36 -21.42 8.29
C VAL A 402 -11.36 -21.21 7.18
N ILE A 403 -11.65 -21.76 6.00
CA ILE A 403 -10.78 -21.75 4.81
C ILE A 403 -11.43 -20.93 3.72
N ALA A 404 -10.70 -19.98 3.13
CA ALA A 404 -11.15 -19.16 2.00
C ALA A 404 -11.24 -19.99 0.71
N LYS A 405 -12.36 -19.86 -0.03
CA LYS A 405 -12.54 -20.47 -1.35
C LYS A 405 -12.11 -19.58 -2.51
N MET A 406 -12.07 -18.26 -2.28
CA MET A 406 -11.63 -17.27 -3.27
C MET A 406 -10.32 -16.64 -2.84
N MET A 407 -9.70 -15.90 -3.76
CA MET A 407 -8.41 -15.25 -3.48
C MET A 407 -8.44 -14.37 -2.21
N PRO A 408 -7.51 -14.62 -1.29
CA PRO A 408 -6.42 -15.60 -1.31
C PRO A 408 -6.88 -17.02 -0.92
N ALA A 409 -7.23 -17.81 -1.95
CA ALA A 409 -7.81 -19.15 -1.78
C ALA A 409 -6.88 -20.09 -0.98
N GLY A 410 -7.48 -20.93 -0.15
CA GLY A 410 -6.76 -21.86 0.73
C GLY A 410 -6.23 -21.22 2.01
N ARG A 411 -6.31 -19.89 2.19
CA ARG A 411 -5.97 -19.25 3.46
C ARG A 411 -6.95 -19.66 4.55
N ALA A 412 -6.45 -19.96 5.73
CA ALA A 412 -7.25 -20.42 6.86
C ALA A 412 -6.99 -19.61 8.13
N ILE A 413 -8.03 -19.50 8.95
CA ILE A 413 -7.99 -18.84 10.26
C ILE A 413 -8.76 -19.67 11.30
N LEU A 414 -8.54 -19.37 12.57
CA LEU A 414 -9.44 -19.77 13.65
C LEU A 414 -10.49 -18.69 13.90
N ILE A 415 -11.74 -19.09 14.12
CA ILE A 415 -12.80 -18.18 14.55
C ILE A 415 -12.51 -17.73 15.99
N PRO A 416 -12.47 -16.41 16.27
CA PRO A 416 -12.24 -15.89 17.60
C PRO A 416 -13.49 -16.01 18.50
N ASN A 417 -13.31 -15.86 19.80
CA ASN A 417 -14.43 -15.74 20.75
C ASN A 417 -14.72 -14.26 21.05
N LYS A 418 -15.32 -13.56 20.08
CA LYS A 418 -15.62 -12.13 20.17
C LYS A 418 -17.11 -11.81 20.05
N ASP A 419 -17.83 -12.52 19.19
CA ASP A 419 -19.24 -12.35 18.93
C ASP A 419 -20.07 -13.51 19.48
N LYS A 420 -21.39 -13.30 19.68
CA LYS A 420 -22.31 -14.30 20.25
C LYS A 420 -22.42 -15.56 19.39
N LYS A 421 -22.50 -15.36 18.08
CA LYS A 421 -22.64 -16.41 17.06
C LYS A 421 -21.94 -15.98 15.75
N TYR A 422 -21.60 -16.98 14.95
CA TYR A 422 -20.98 -16.76 13.64
C TYR A 422 -21.62 -17.62 12.56
N VAL A 423 -21.69 -17.10 11.35
CA VAL A 423 -22.10 -17.84 10.15
C VAL A 423 -21.19 -17.50 8.99
N LEU A 424 -20.89 -18.46 8.12
CA LEU A 424 -20.07 -18.25 6.94
C LEU A 424 -20.81 -17.47 5.84
N SER A 425 -20.08 -16.65 5.09
CA SER A 425 -20.50 -16.24 3.74
C SER A 425 -20.23 -17.36 2.72
N SER A 426 -20.76 -17.20 1.50
CA SER A 426 -20.61 -18.19 0.40
C SER A 426 -19.16 -18.52 0.02
N ASP A 427 -18.22 -17.66 0.37
CA ASP A 427 -16.82 -17.71 -0.10
C ASP A 427 -15.86 -18.40 0.87
N ALA A 428 -16.38 -19.01 1.92
CA ALA A 428 -15.61 -19.71 2.94
C ALA A 428 -16.14 -21.12 3.21
N VAL A 429 -15.26 -21.97 3.75
CA VAL A 429 -15.56 -23.34 4.16
C VAL A 429 -15.19 -23.51 5.63
N LYS A 430 -16.09 -24.10 6.41
CA LYS A 430 -15.84 -24.58 7.76
C LYS A 430 -15.07 -25.89 7.71
N PHE A 431 -14.06 -26.02 8.56
CA PHE A 431 -13.34 -27.26 8.78
C PHE A 431 -13.15 -27.48 10.29
N ILE A 432 -13.75 -28.53 10.81
CA ILE A 432 -13.59 -29.00 12.19
C ILE A 432 -12.78 -30.29 12.11
N PRO A 433 -11.50 -30.29 12.50
CA PRO A 433 -10.68 -31.48 12.51
C PRO A 433 -11.09 -32.41 13.64
N THR A 434 -10.73 -33.72 13.54
CA THR A 434 -10.84 -34.65 14.63
C THR A 434 -10.00 -34.21 15.83
N ASP A 435 -10.44 -34.52 17.05
CA ASP A 435 -9.74 -34.19 18.30
C ASP A 435 -8.45 -35.02 18.51
N LEU A 436 -8.25 -36.07 17.72
CA LEU A 436 -7.03 -36.87 17.70
C LEU A 436 -5.83 -36.14 17.08
N LEU A 437 -6.05 -35.01 16.40
CA LEU A 437 -5.02 -34.20 15.74
C LEU A 437 -4.89 -32.82 16.41
N ASN A 438 -3.68 -32.28 16.36
CA ASN A 438 -3.47 -30.93 16.86
C ASN A 438 -4.03 -29.90 15.87
N LYS A 439 -5.08 -29.18 16.27
CA LYS A 439 -5.77 -28.17 15.48
C LYS A 439 -4.84 -27.06 14.99
N GLN A 440 -3.92 -26.60 15.83
CA GLN A 440 -2.98 -25.53 15.47
C GLN A 440 -1.94 -26.01 14.44
N PHE A 441 -1.51 -27.28 14.53
CA PHE A 441 -0.65 -27.87 13.51
C PHE A 441 -1.38 -27.91 12.16
N LEU A 442 -2.63 -28.38 12.13
CA LEU A 442 -3.43 -28.41 10.90
C LEU A 442 -3.67 -27.02 10.31
N LEU A 443 -3.94 -26.03 11.14
CA LEU A 443 -4.05 -24.64 10.68
C LEU A 443 -2.76 -24.17 10.01
N ASN A 444 -1.62 -24.46 10.60
CA ASN A 444 -0.32 -24.12 10.05
C ASN A 444 -0.04 -24.88 8.74
N ALA A 445 -0.38 -26.18 8.69
CA ALA A 445 -0.22 -27.00 7.49
C ALA A 445 -1.11 -26.52 6.32
N ILE A 446 -2.35 -26.13 6.59
CA ILE A 446 -3.27 -25.55 5.59
C ILE A 446 -2.73 -24.19 5.10
N ASN A 447 -2.13 -23.39 5.96
CA ASN A 447 -1.54 -22.10 5.58
C ASN A 447 -0.14 -22.22 4.93
N SER A 448 0.47 -23.39 4.91
CA SER A 448 1.74 -23.63 4.24
C SER A 448 1.61 -23.54 2.70
N ASN A 449 2.74 -23.28 2.04
CA ASN A 449 2.79 -23.32 0.58
C ASN A 449 2.41 -24.71 0.04
N VAL A 450 2.73 -25.79 0.77
CA VAL A 450 2.39 -27.17 0.38
C VAL A 450 0.91 -27.36 0.08
N TYR A 451 0.03 -26.83 0.91
CA TYR A 451 -1.42 -26.90 0.69
C TYR A 451 -1.91 -25.80 -0.26
N ARG A 452 -1.45 -24.57 -0.06
CA ARG A 452 -1.90 -23.41 -0.85
C ARG A 452 -1.55 -23.53 -2.32
N ASP A 453 -0.40 -24.11 -2.67
CA ASP A 453 -0.02 -24.35 -4.07
C ASP A 453 -0.92 -25.36 -4.75
N GLN A 454 -1.37 -26.42 -4.05
CA GLN A 454 -2.36 -27.35 -4.55
C GLN A 454 -3.70 -26.63 -4.86
N VAL A 455 -4.11 -25.74 -3.94
CA VAL A 455 -5.33 -24.94 -4.13
C VAL A 455 -5.18 -24.02 -5.35
N ASN A 456 -4.07 -23.27 -5.43
CA ASN A 456 -3.83 -22.29 -6.48
C ASN A 456 -3.73 -22.93 -7.88
N LYS A 457 -3.08 -24.09 -8.00
CA LYS A 457 -2.97 -24.84 -9.27
C LYS A 457 -4.33 -25.33 -9.81
N LYS A 458 -5.33 -25.52 -8.94
CA LYS A 458 -6.66 -26.06 -9.30
C LYS A 458 -7.79 -25.04 -9.19
N LEU A 459 -7.48 -23.73 -9.14
CA LEU A 459 -8.46 -22.64 -9.19
C LEU A 459 -9.22 -22.64 -10.51
N GLN A 460 -10.47 -22.19 -10.50
CA GLN A 460 -11.33 -22.06 -11.66
C GLN A 460 -11.94 -20.65 -11.73
N GLY A 461 -12.13 -20.16 -12.95
CA GLY A 461 -12.65 -18.82 -13.25
C GLY A 461 -11.55 -17.81 -13.52
N THR A 462 -11.77 -16.94 -14.51
CA THR A 462 -10.81 -15.90 -14.95
C THR A 462 -10.91 -14.63 -14.11
N THR A 463 -12.12 -14.10 -13.93
CA THR A 463 -12.35 -12.83 -13.22
C THR A 463 -12.32 -12.97 -11.69
N ARG A 464 -12.83 -14.09 -11.16
CA ARG A 464 -12.87 -14.40 -9.72
C ARG A 464 -12.48 -15.87 -9.51
N PRO A 465 -11.18 -16.20 -9.52
CA PRO A 465 -10.71 -17.56 -9.32
C PRO A 465 -11.17 -18.12 -7.98
N ARG A 466 -11.77 -19.31 -8.01
CA ARG A 466 -12.28 -19.99 -6.80
C ARG A 466 -12.00 -21.47 -6.80
N THR A 467 -11.98 -22.05 -5.62
CA THR A 467 -11.99 -23.50 -5.40
C THR A 467 -13.36 -23.95 -4.89
N SER A 468 -13.56 -25.25 -4.70
CA SER A 468 -14.80 -25.85 -4.17
C SER A 468 -14.52 -26.71 -2.96
N LEU A 469 -15.55 -26.93 -2.11
CA LEU A 469 -15.47 -27.86 -0.98
C LEU A 469 -14.98 -29.26 -1.43
N LYS A 470 -15.46 -29.76 -2.57
CA LYS A 470 -15.03 -31.05 -3.13
C LYS A 470 -13.53 -31.07 -3.42
N LYS A 471 -12.97 -30.01 -4.00
CA LYS A 471 -11.54 -29.90 -4.26
C LYS A 471 -10.74 -29.79 -2.97
N LEU A 472 -11.18 -28.95 -2.02
CA LEU A 472 -10.50 -28.77 -0.73
C LEU A 472 -10.40 -30.08 0.05
N LYS A 473 -11.44 -30.92 0.04
CA LYS A 473 -11.43 -32.27 0.68
C LYS A 473 -10.37 -33.20 0.11
N ASN A 474 -10.04 -33.05 -1.17
CA ASN A 474 -9.13 -33.96 -1.88
C ASN A 474 -7.66 -33.53 -1.81
N PHE A 475 -7.33 -32.31 -1.40
CA PHE A 475 -5.94 -31.89 -1.25
C PHE A 475 -5.27 -32.62 -0.11
N VAL A 476 -3.98 -32.89 -0.27
CA VAL A 476 -3.21 -33.71 0.64
C VAL A 476 -2.37 -32.87 1.61
N LEU A 477 -2.23 -33.39 2.82
CA LEU A 477 -1.39 -32.82 3.88
C LEU A 477 -0.49 -33.91 4.46
N PRO A 478 0.76 -33.62 4.78
CA PRO A 478 1.62 -34.53 5.52
C PRO A 478 1.28 -34.44 7.01
N ILE A 479 1.08 -35.59 7.63
CA ILE A 479 0.67 -35.72 9.04
C ILE A 479 1.81 -36.37 9.80
N PRO A 480 2.43 -35.70 10.78
CA PRO A 480 3.41 -36.28 11.69
C PRO A 480 2.78 -37.04 12.85
N PRO A 481 3.55 -37.85 13.56
CA PRO A 481 3.20 -38.36 14.87
C PRO A 481 2.68 -37.24 15.80
N ILE A 482 1.71 -37.55 16.66
CA ILE A 482 1.06 -36.53 17.53
C ILE A 482 2.05 -35.81 18.46
N GLN A 483 3.09 -36.52 18.95
CA GLN A 483 4.11 -35.91 19.78
C GLN A 483 5.02 -34.97 18.97
N GLU A 484 5.31 -35.33 17.74
CA GLU A 484 6.06 -34.47 16.84
C GLU A 484 5.26 -33.21 16.45
N GLN A 485 3.93 -33.28 16.26
CA GLN A 485 3.08 -32.11 16.08
C GLN A 485 3.27 -31.09 17.22
N LYS A 486 3.36 -31.56 18.47
CA LYS A 486 3.61 -30.71 19.64
C LYS A 486 5.00 -30.07 19.62
N ARG A 487 6.06 -30.87 19.30
CA ARG A 487 7.43 -30.35 19.17
C ARG A 487 7.56 -29.29 18.07
N ILE A 488 6.94 -29.54 16.92
CA ILE A 488 6.88 -28.58 15.81
C ILE A 488 6.24 -27.28 16.27
N LEU A 489 5.09 -27.34 16.96
CA LEU A 489 4.40 -26.14 17.43
C LEU A 489 5.19 -25.37 18.48
N SER A 490 5.85 -26.05 19.41
CA SER A 490 6.75 -25.43 20.38
C SER A 490 7.88 -24.68 19.68
N LYS A 491 8.53 -25.32 18.70
CA LYS A 491 9.60 -24.68 17.92
C LYS A 491 9.11 -23.51 17.08
N LEU A 492 7.94 -23.62 16.45
CA LEU A 492 7.32 -22.50 15.71
C LEU A 492 6.98 -21.33 16.63
N SER A 493 6.53 -21.60 17.87
CA SER A 493 6.23 -20.55 18.85
C SER A 493 7.49 -19.81 19.29
N MET A 494 8.58 -20.52 19.56
CA MET A 494 9.88 -19.93 19.90
C MET A 494 10.38 -19.03 18.76
N LEU A 495 10.41 -19.57 17.53
CA LEU A 495 10.86 -18.81 16.36
C LEU A 495 9.97 -17.60 16.04
N LYS A 496 8.67 -17.66 16.34
CA LYS A 496 7.79 -16.50 16.20
C LYS A 496 8.13 -15.41 17.21
N GLN A 497 8.52 -15.74 18.44
CA GLN A 497 8.94 -14.76 19.44
C GLN A 497 10.25 -14.07 19.05
N ASP A 498 11.18 -14.80 18.44
CA ASP A 498 12.46 -14.25 17.96
C ASP A 498 12.33 -13.39 16.68
N LEU A 499 11.27 -13.61 15.90
CA LEU A 499 10.97 -12.90 14.64
C LEU A 499 10.04 -11.72 14.82
N ILE A 500 9.50 -11.53 16.00
CA ILE A 500 8.68 -10.40 16.42
C ILE A 500 9.50 -9.47 17.31
#